data_fbfad0792ad7226df61af94ebe83f06f
#
_entry.id   fbfad0792ad7226df61af94ebe83f06f
#
_cell.length_a   1.000
_cell.length_b   1.000
_cell.length_c   1.000
_cell.angle_alpha   90.00
_cell.angle_beta   90.00
_cell.angle_gamma   90.00
#
_symmetry.space_group_name_H-M   'P 1'
#
loop_
_entity.id
_entity.type
_entity.pdbx_description
1 polymer ?
#
loop_
_entity_poly.entity_id
_entity_poly.type
_entity_poly.pdbx_seq_one_letter_code
_entity_poly.pdbx_strand_id
1 'polypeptide(L)'
;MPATYQEINPTPVIKHHLDEVTGCIQYLETQGFLKPLIHIIDREGDSVGHIRTWDAAGCWWLVRIKDNPKVEYNGKAQSCKAVAQELAFEKTREVSYHGKPYWQWVAETPVRLTRPAKPSQKKEKSPLCPAFPSMRG
;
A
#
# COMPACT_ATOMS: atom_id res chain seq x y z
N MET A 1 4.29 37.19 -26.35
CA MET A 1 3.54 36.89 -26.02
C MET A 1 3.00 35.85 -25.85
N PRO A 2 2.98 35.21 -25.67
CA PRO A 2 2.31 34.30 -25.57
C PRO A 2 2.06 33.60 -24.51
N ALA A 3 1.47 33.69 -23.92
CA ALA A 3 0.96 33.02 -22.82
C ALA A 3 0.21 31.80 -23.15
N THR A 4 0.83 30.96 -23.74
CA THR A 4 0.19 29.79 -24.29
C THR A 4 0.14 28.60 -23.35
N TYR A 5 0.81 28.71 -22.23
CA TYR A 5 0.89 27.57 -21.35
C TYR A 5 -0.38 27.34 -20.53
N GLN A 6 -1.23 28.31 -20.42
CA GLN A 6 -2.46 28.10 -19.68
C GLN A 6 -3.45 27.20 -20.40
N GLU A 7 -3.36 27.12 -21.69
CA GLU A 7 -4.26 26.26 -22.42
C GLU A 7 -3.97 24.80 -22.19
N ILE A 8 -2.86 24.55 -21.61
CA ILE A 8 -2.38 23.21 -21.39
C ILE A 8 -2.85 22.67 -20.05
N ASN A 9 -3.68 23.36 -19.36
CA ASN A 9 -4.25 22.79 -18.17
C ASN A 9 -5.20 21.69 -18.56
N PRO A 10 -4.76 20.45 -18.57
CA PRO A 10 -5.68 19.36 -18.76
C PRO A 10 -6.71 19.42 -17.64
N THR A 11 -7.92 19.13 -17.96
CA THR A 11 -8.95 18.89 -16.95
C THR A 11 -8.35 17.99 -15.88
N PRO A 12 -8.39 18.38 -14.62
CA PRO A 12 -7.78 17.57 -13.59
C PRO A 12 -8.36 16.18 -13.63
N VAL A 13 -7.54 15.23 -13.97
CA VAL A 13 -7.89 13.83 -13.84
C VAL A 13 -8.06 13.60 -12.35
N ILE A 14 -9.25 13.23 -11.94
CA ILE A 14 -9.46 12.87 -10.54
C ILE A 14 -8.68 11.60 -10.29
N LYS A 15 -7.50 11.78 -9.76
CA LYS A 15 -6.65 10.68 -9.33
C LYS A 15 -7.22 10.09 -8.06
N HIS A 16 -7.06 8.80 -7.93
CA HIS A 16 -7.29 8.18 -6.64
C HIS A 16 -6.30 8.80 -5.64
N HIS A 17 -6.75 9.03 -4.39
CA HIS A 17 -5.90 9.61 -3.35
C HIS A 17 -4.55 8.88 -3.22
N LEU A 18 -4.54 7.57 -3.35
CA LEU A 18 -3.31 6.78 -3.29
C LEU A 18 -2.36 6.99 -4.48
N ASP A 19 -2.83 7.56 -5.58
CA ASP A 19 -1.94 7.96 -6.68
C ASP A 19 -1.05 9.12 -6.24
N GLU A 20 -1.58 10.02 -5.44
CA GLU A 20 -0.81 11.10 -4.83
C GLU A 20 0.20 10.57 -3.82
N VAL A 21 -0.20 9.60 -3.00
CA VAL A 21 0.70 8.93 -2.07
C VAL A 21 1.83 8.24 -2.83
N THR A 22 1.52 7.55 -3.91
CA THR A 22 2.53 6.92 -4.77
C THR A 22 3.49 7.96 -5.36
N GLY A 23 2.98 9.09 -5.80
CA GLY A 23 3.82 10.20 -6.27
C GLY A 23 4.77 10.71 -5.20
N CYS A 24 4.29 10.86 -3.97
CA CYS A 24 5.12 11.26 -2.84
C CYS A 24 6.21 10.22 -2.52
N ILE A 25 5.86 8.95 -2.54
CA ILE A 25 6.83 7.86 -2.32
C ILE A 25 7.92 7.91 -3.38
N GLN A 26 7.55 8.00 -4.64
CA GLN A 26 8.49 8.09 -5.75
C GLN A 26 9.41 9.29 -5.63
N TYR A 27 8.87 10.44 -5.27
CA TYR A 27 9.65 11.65 -5.04
C TYR A 27 10.67 11.45 -3.92
N LEU A 28 10.25 10.91 -2.78
CA LEU A 28 11.14 10.67 -1.64
C LEU A 28 12.26 9.67 -1.97
N GLU A 29 11.95 8.64 -2.73
CA GLU A 29 12.95 7.64 -3.15
C GLU A 29 14.03 8.24 -4.05
N THR A 30 13.76 9.35 -4.72
CA THR A 30 14.75 10.03 -5.57
C THR A 30 15.65 11.00 -4.81
N GLN A 31 15.39 11.25 -3.53
CA GLN A 31 16.11 12.30 -2.77
C GLN A 31 17.49 11.88 -2.23
N GLY A 32 17.88 10.63 -2.42
CA GLY A 32 19.23 10.18 -2.06
C GLY A 32 19.49 10.14 -0.56
N PHE A 33 18.53 9.73 0.22
CA PHE A 33 18.74 9.52 1.65
C PHE A 33 19.80 8.45 1.91
N LEU A 34 20.63 8.67 2.90
CA LEU A 34 21.70 7.73 3.24
C LEU A 34 21.19 6.40 3.83
N LYS A 35 20.00 6.42 4.40
CA LYS A 35 19.35 5.25 4.98
C LYS A 35 18.13 4.85 4.15
N PRO A 36 17.83 3.56 4.08
CA PRO A 36 16.61 3.14 3.40
C PRO A 36 15.37 3.72 4.08
N LEU A 37 14.39 4.08 3.27
CA LEU A 37 13.12 4.61 3.73
C LEU A 37 12.12 3.48 3.91
N ILE A 38 11.32 3.58 4.97
CA ILE A 38 10.14 2.73 5.16
C ILE A 38 8.93 3.65 5.11
N HIS A 39 8.08 3.47 4.11
CA HIS A 39 6.87 4.25 3.93
C HIS A 39 5.73 3.66 4.75
N ILE A 40 5.29 4.38 5.76
CA ILE A 40 4.21 3.94 6.65
C ILE A 40 2.92 4.61 6.21
N ILE A 41 1.94 3.82 5.84
CA ILE A 41 0.68 4.29 5.28
C ILE A 41 -0.46 3.71 6.10
N ASP A 42 -1.44 4.54 6.40
CA ASP A 42 -2.59 4.12 7.18
C ASP A 42 -3.57 3.25 6.39
N ARG A 43 -4.78 3.07 6.92
CA ARG A 43 -5.80 2.21 6.29
C ARG A 43 -6.24 2.63 4.89
N GLU A 44 -5.99 3.86 4.51
CA GLU A 44 -6.28 4.32 3.15
C GLU A 44 -5.38 3.64 2.13
N GLY A 45 -4.20 3.20 2.56
CA GLY A 45 -3.26 2.47 1.74
C GLY A 45 -3.63 1.01 1.46
N ASP A 46 -4.76 0.51 1.95
CA ASP A 46 -5.21 -0.87 1.74
C ASP A 46 -5.75 -1.07 0.31
N SER A 47 -4.91 -0.87 -0.65
CA SER A 47 -5.19 -1.09 -2.07
C SER A 47 -4.17 -2.05 -2.66
N VAL A 48 -4.62 -3.21 -3.04
CA VAL A 48 -3.75 -4.25 -3.61
C VAL A 48 -2.97 -3.74 -4.82
N GLY A 49 -3.60 -2.93 -5.66
CA GLY A 49 -2.94 -2.36 -6.84
C GLY A 49 -1.78 -1.45 -6.48
N HIS A 50 -1.98 -0.57 -5.51
CA HIS A 50 -0.93 0.35 -5.06
C HIS A 50 0.19 -0.38 -4.30
N ILE A 51 -0.17 -1.32 -3.43
CA ILE A 51 0.81 -2.14 -2.72
C ILE A 51 1.71 -2.90 -3.71
N ARG A 52 1.14 -3.50 -4.74
CA ARG A 52 1.90 -4.17 -5.78
C ARG A 52 2.84 -3.22 -6.53
N THR A 53 2.39 -2.00 -6.78
CA THR A 53 3.20 -0.98 -7.43
C THR A 53 4.42 -0.61 -6.57
N TRP A 54 4.21 -0.39 -5.28
CA TRP A 54 5.30 -0.05 -4.36
C TRP A 54 6.28 -1.21 -4.18
N ASP A 55 5.76 -2.41 -4.07
CA ASP A 55 6.58 -3.62 -3.96
C ASP A 55 7.42 -3.84 -5.21
N ALA A 56 6.81 -3.64 -6.39
CA ALA A 56 7.51 -3.74 -7.67
C ALA A 56 8.63 -2.73 -7.82
N ALA A 57 8.46 -1.55 -7.28
CA ALA A 57 9.46 -0.50 -7.29
C ALA A 57 10.59 -0.74 -6.28
N GLY A 58 10.51 -1.80 -5.49
CA GLY A 58 11.51 -2.11 -4.46
C GLY A 58 11.42 -1.22 -3.23
N CYS A 59 10.31 -0.51 -3.05
CA CYS A 59 10.08 0.32 -1.88
C CYS A 59 9.77 -0.52 -0.65
N TRP A 60 10.26 -0.08 0.50
CA TRP A 60 9.88 -0.66 1.76
C TRP A 60 8.64 0.06 2.28
N TRP A 61 7.60 -0.69 2.55
CA TRP A 61 6.32 -0.15 2.94
C TRP A 61 5.69 -0.92 4.09
N LEU A 62 4.93 -0.22 4.90
CA LEU A 62 4.11 -0.78 5.96
C LEU A 62 2.73 -0.15 5.87
N VAL A 63 1.73 -0.97 5.60
CA VAL A 63 0.35 -0.52 5.45
C VAL A 63 -0.51 -1.13 6.53
N ARG A 64 -1.25 -0.28 7.23
CA ARG A 64 -2.29 -0.77 8.14
C ARG A 64 -3.50 -1.20 7.33
N ILE A 65 -3.84 -2.46 7.43
CA ILE A 65 -4.98 -3.01 6.68
C ILE A 65 -6.30 -2.88 7.44
N LYS A 66 -7.39 -2.89 6.69
CA LYS A 66 -8.74 -3.01 7.24
C LYS A 66 -9.01 -4.44 7.70
N ASP A 67 -10.08 -4.61 8.47
CA ASP A 67 -10.31 -5.80 9.28
C ASP A 67 -10.39 -7.14 8.52
N ASN A 68 -10.60 -7.13 7.22
CA ASN A 68 -10.86 -8.41 6.54
C ASN A 68 -10.32 -8.55 5.11
N PRO A 69 -9.12 -8.07 4.76
CA PRO A 69 -8.57 -8.43 3.47
C PRO A 69 -8.21 -9.92 3.45
N LYS A 70 -8.46 -10.55 2.31
CA LYS A 70 -8.06 -11.93 2.10
C LYS A 70 -6.67 -12.00 1.52
N VAL A 71 -5.91 -12.93 2.06
CA VAL A 71 -4.56 -13.26 1.61
C VAL A 71 -4.47 -14.77 1.42
N GLU A 72 -3.51 -15.21 0.65
CA GLU A 72 -3.20 -16.64 0.58
C GLU A 72 -2.16 -16.96 1.65
N TYR A 73 -2.51 -17.92 2.48
CA TYR A 73 -1.66 -18.45 3.53
C TYR A 73 -1.82 -19.97 3.57
N ASN A 74 -0.71 -20.70 3.54
CA ASN A 74 -0.71 -22.17 3.46
C ASN A 74 -1.59 -22.73 2.33
N GLY A 75 -1.59 -22.06 1.16
CA GLY A 75 -2.34 -22.50 0.00
C GLY A 75 -3.84 -22.22 0.04
N LYS A 76 -4.32 -21.49 1.06
CA LYS A 76 -5.74 -21.16 1.21
C LYS A 76 -5.95 -19.66 1.28
N ALA A 77 -7.00 -19.18 0.62
CA ALA A 77 -7.44 -17.81 0.77
C ALA A 77 -8.13 -17.63 2.13
N GLN A 78 -7.54 -16.82 2.99
CA GLN A 78 -8.02 -16.58 4.35
C GLN A 78 -8.02 -15.09 4.66
N SER A 79 -8.84 -14.67 5.61
CA SER A 79 -8.74 -13.30 6.12
C SER A 79 -7.46 -13.12 6.93
N CYS A 80 -6.91 -11.93 6.93
CA CYS A 80 -5.76 -11.62 7.79
C CYS A 80 -6.04 -11.90 9.26
N LYS A 81 -7.27 -11.70 9.69
CA LYS A 81 -7.68 -12.05 11.05
C LYS A 81 -7.56 -13.55 11.33
N ALA A 82 -8.01 -14.40 10.39
CA ALA A 82 -7.91 -15.85 10.54
C ALA A 82 -6.45 -16.30 10.58
N VAL A 83 -5.61 -15.71 9.71
CA VAL A 83 -4.16 -15.99 9.71
C VAL A 83 -3.56 -15.60 11.05
N ALA A 84 -3.88 -14.42 11.56
CA ALA A 84 -3.36 -13.95 12.85
C ALA A 84 -3.71 -14.91 14.01
N GLN A 85 -4.86 -15.54 13.97
CA GLN A 85 -5.27 -16.50 15.01
C GLN A 85 -4.42 -17.77 15.02
N GLU A 86 -3.78 -18.10 13.91
CA GLU A 86 -2.91 -19.27 13.79
C GLU A 86 -1.45 -19.00 14.17
N LEU A 87 -1.08 -17.73 14.33
CA LEU A 87 0.31 -17.35 14.59
C LEU A 87 0.65 -17.41 16.09
N ALA A 88 1.89 -17.78 16.35
CA ALA A 88 2.45 -17.68 17.69
C ALA A 88 2.96 -16.26 17.92
N PHE A 89 2.36 -15.56 18.86
CA PHE A 89 2.75 -14.20 19.21
C PHE A 89 3.84 -14.21 20.27
N GLU A 90 4.84 -13.37 20.08
CA GLU A 90 5.93 -13.17 21.02
C GLU A 90 5.75 -11.85 21.76
N LYS A 91 5.95 -11.90 23.08
CA LYS A 91 5.96 -10.71 23.93
C LYS A 91 7.23 -9.92 23.66
N THR A 92 7.09 -8.66 23.29
CA THR A 92 8.23 -7.83 22.90
C THR A 92 8.58 -6.76 23.94
N ARG A 93 7.76 -5.74 24.06
CA ARG A 93 8.07 -4.59 24.90
C ARG A 93 6.82 -4.00 25.53
N GLU A 94 7.02 -3.21 26.57
CA GLU A 94 5.96 -2.40 27.12
C GLU A 94 5.75 -1.16 26.26
N VAL A 95 4.52 -0.82 26.00
CA VAL A 95 4.10 0.36 25.25
C VAL A 95 3.06 1.13 26.04
N SER A 96 3.08 2.46 25.92
CA SER A 96 2.05 3.29 26.54
C SER A 96 0.91 3.49 25.53
N TYR A 97 -0.31 3.21 25.96
CA TYR A 97 -1.51 3.43 25.18
C TYR A 97 -2.57 4.10 26.05
N HIS A 98 -3.02 5.30 25.64
CA HIS A 98 -3.92 6.13 26.44
C HIS A 98 -3.45 6.33 27.89
N GLY A 99 -2.15 6.55 28.07
CA GLY A 99 -1.56 6.78 29.39
C GLY A 99 -1.43 5.54 30.27
N LYS A 100 -1.72 4.36 29.76
CA LYS A 100 -1.61 3.09 30.47
C LYS A 100 -0.55 2.19 29.85
N PRO A 101 0.19 1.44 30.65
CA PRO A 101 1.17 0.49 30.13
C PRO A 101 0.50 -0.79 29.65
N TYR A 102 0.92 -1.26 28.47
CA TYR A 102 0.49 -2.54 27.90
C TYR A 102 1.69 -3.29 27.34
N TRP A 103 1.64 -4.59 27.36
CA TRP A 103 2.63 -5.41 26.69
C TRP A 103 2.26 -5.56 25.21
N GLN A 104 3.24 -5.30 24.36
CA GLN A 104 3.12 -5.53 22.94
C GLN A 104 3.48 -6.97 22.60
N TRP A 105 2.63 -7.61 21.82
CA TRP A 105 2.85 -8.93 21.28
C TRP A 105 2.91 -8.84 19.77
N VAL A 106 3.88 -9.50 19.17
CA VAL A 106 4.14 -9.42 17.73
C VAL A 106 4.24 -10.82 17.15
N ALA A 107 3.67 -10.98 15.97
CA ALA A 107 3.87 -12.16 15.15
C ALA A 107 3.98 -11.70 13.70
N GLU A 108 4.75 -12.40 12.89
CA GLU A 108 4.88 -12.11 11.48
C GLU A 108 4.86 -13.40 10.67
N THR A 109 4.35 -13.30 9.47
CA THR A 109 4.36 -14.41 8.52
C THR A 109 4.26 -13.88 7.10
N PRO A 110 4.96 -14.48 6.14
CA PRO A 110 4.76 -14.14 4.75
C PRO A 110 3.39 -14.58 4.26
N VAL A 111 2.76 -13.74 3.46
CA VAL A 111 1.48 -14.04 2.84
C VAL A 111 1.53 -13.60 1.38
N ARG A 112 0.62 -14.12 0.56
CA ARG A 112 0.52 -13.72 -0.84
C ARG A 112 -0.75 -12.91 -1.06
N LEU A 113 -0.61 -11.78 -1.73
CA LEU A 113 -1.74 -10.98 -2.16
C LEU A 113 -2.30 -11.55 -3.47
N THR A 114 -3.41 -12.27 -3.38
CA THR A 114 -4.04 -12.90 -4.53
C THR A 114 -5.26 -12.16 -5.04
N ARG A 115 -5.82 -11.27 -4.23
CA ARG A 115 -6.96 -10.47 -4.61
C ARG A 115 -6.64 -9.63 -5.85
N PRO A 116 -7.47 -9.65 -6.89
CA PRO A 116 -7.27 -8.76 -8.02
C PRO A 116 -7.40 -7.31 -7.58
N ALA A 117 -6.62 -6.44 -8.19
CA ALA A 117 -6.77 -5.01 -7.98
C ALA A 117 -8.17 -4.58 -8.43
N LYS A 118 -8.87 -3.82 -7.59
CA LYS A 118 -10.14 -3.24 -8.02
C LYS A 118 -9.88 -2.32 -9.21
N PRO A 119 -10.66 -2.43 -10.28
CA PRO A 119 -10.57 -1.47 -11.35
C PRO A 119 -10.86 -0.09 -10.76
N SER A 120 -10.11 0.90 -11.20
CA SER A 120 -10.42 2.27 -10.82
C SER A 120 -11.88 2.53 -11.20
N GLN A 121 -12.62 3.15 -10.32
CA GLN A 121 -14.06 3.38 -10.51
C GLN A 121 -14.38 4.26 -11.72
N LYS A 122 -13.38 4.83 -12.32
CA LYS A 122 -13.53 5.50 -13.57
C LYS A 122 -13.29 4.53 -14.68
N LYS A 123 -14.36 4.16 -15.30
CA LYS A 123 -14.43 3.56 -16.61
C LYS A 123 -13.90 4.49 -17.72
N GLU A 124 -13.05 5.41 -17.39
CA GLU A 124 -12.36 6.06 -18.45
C GLU A 124 -11.34 5.05 -18.95
N LYS A 125 -11.67 4.45 -20.03
CA LYS A 125 -10.77 3.79 -20.90
C LYS A 125 -9.71 4.81 -21.32
N SER A 126 -8.83 5.11 -20.40
CA SER A 126 -7.63 5.80 -20.79
C SER A 126 -6.73 4.75 -21.43
N PRO A 127 -6.54 4.82 -22.73
CA PRO A 127 -5.62 3.89 -23.39
C PRO A 127 -4.18 4.13 -22.97
N LEU A 128 -3.95 5.04 -22.06
CA LEU A 128 -2.64 5.52 -21.64
C LEU A 128 -2.21 5.07 -20.27
N CYS A 129 -3.06 4.36 -19.54
CA CYS A 129 -2.62 3.65 -18.37
C CYS A 129 -2.36 2.21 -18.79
N PRO A 130 -1.11 1.86 -19.07
CA PRO A 130 -0.81 0.46 -19.18
C PRO A 130 -1.22 -0.15 -17.85
N ALA A 131 -2.05 -1.16 -17.92
CA ALA A 131 -2.28 -1.98 -16.78
C ALA A 131 -0.90 -2.36 -16.25
N PHE A 132 -0.57 -1.92 -15.05
CA PHE A 132 0.66 -2.36 -14.43
C PHE A 132 0.67 -3.88 -14.52
N PRO A 133 1.74 -4.47 -15.06
CA PRO A 133 1.79 -5.90 -15.11
C PRO A 133 1.51 -6.41 -13.72
N SER A 134 0.49 -7.25 -13.62
CA SER A 134 0.16 -7.87 -12.36
C SER A 134 1.43 -8.55 -11.86
N MET A 135 1.96 -8.03 -10.78
CA MET A 135 3.12 -8.62 -10.21
C MET A 135 2.75 -9.99 -9.73
N ARG A 136 3.28 -10.92 -10.41
CA ARG A 136 3.29 -12.29 -9.97
C ARG A 136 4.33 -12.38 -8.87
N GLY A 137 3.89 -12.22 -7.68
CA GLY A 137 4.73 -12.58 -6.56
C GLY A 137 4.47 -14.01 -6.20
#